data_b73e3445e2eb803a2f89e69a5fbbcecf
#
_entry.id   b73e3445e2eb803a2f89e69a5fbbcecf
#
_cell.length_a   1.000
_cell.length_b   1.000
_cell.length_c   1.000
_cell.angle_alpha   90.00
_cell.angle_beta   90.00
_cell.angle_gamma   90.00
#
_symmetry.space_group_name_H-M   'P 1'
#
loop_
_entity.id
_entity.type
_entity.pdbx_description
1 polymer ?
#
loop_
_entity_poly.entity_id
_entity_poly.type
_entity_poly.pdbx_seq_one_letter_code
_entity_poly.pdbx_strand_id
1 'polypeptide(L)'
;TVMLPAIDEAEGVAEIIPRIPHSELKEMGWEVSIMVVDGGSSDQTVSISKALGAEVIKQQGTGKGAAMRLGFLHFLKSNSDSLVMLDCDGTYHPEQIVDFVKLLPHKEIIVGDRLQGRIDEGAMTRFNYFGNHLLTWFATALFGVGTNDLCSGFWAFNRDSLSKLKLNSMKFEIEAEMFTSCAVEGIKISFVPIRYSKRLGEAKLGSVPDGWIILRKLLVRKIFPTPVEQRLGEGNLSIQN
;
A
#
# COMPACT_ATOMS: atom_id res chain seq x y z
N THR A 1 -2.63 12.26 4.48
CA THR A 1 -3.70 11.46 3.87
C THR A 1 -3.55 10.00 4.24
N VAL A 2 -4.63 9.35 4.69
CA VAL A 2 -4.72 7.89 4.84
C VAL A 2 -5.46 7.34 3.62
N MET A 3 -4.79 6.47 2.84
CA MET A 3 -5.32 5.89 1.60
C MET A 3 -5.67 4.42 1.80
N LEU A 4 -6.89 4.06 1.43
CA LEU A 4 -7.46 2.71 1.53
C LEU A 4 -7.87 2.24 0.13
N PRO A 5 -7.08 1.38 -0.56
CA PRO A 5 -7.54 0.71 -1.77
C PRO A 5 -8.61 -0.32 -1.39
N ALA A 6 -9.78 -0.25 -2.01
CA ALA A 6 -10.92 -1.10 -1.70
C ALA A 6 -11.64 -1.62 -2.94
N ILE A 7 -12.11 -2.86 -2.87
CA ILE A 7 -13.10 -3.44 -3.80
C ILE A 7 -13.89 -4.49 -3.03
N ASP A 8 -15.21 -4.31 -2.91
CA ASP A 8 -16.09 -5.19 -2.13
C ASP A 8 -15.53 -5.46 -0.71
N GLU A 9 -15.29 -4.36 0.04
CA GLU A 9 -14.71 -4.34 1.40
C GLU A 9 -15.62 -3.56 2.37
N ALA A 10 -16.96 -3.74 2.27
CA ALA A 10 -17.90 -3.00 3.11
C ALA A 10 -17.65 -3.18 4.62
N GLU A 11 -17.38 -4.42 5.07
CA GLU A 11 -17.04 -4.72 6.46
C GLU A 11 -15.68 -4.12 6.83
N GLY A 12 -14.71 -4.21 5.93
CA GLY A 12 -13.37 -3.68 6.14
C GLY A 12 -13.35 -2.17 6.32
N VAL A 13 -13.99 -1.40 5.43
CA VAL A 13 -14.04 0.07 5.59
C VAL A 13 -14.83 0.48 6.83
N ALA A 14 -15.89 -0.25 7.19
CA ALA A 14 -16.66 0.01 8.40
C ALA A 14 -15.85 -0.22 9.68
N GLU A 15 -14.93 -1.20 9.67
CA GLU A 15 -14.05 -1.52 10.79
C GLU A 15 -12.84 -0.58 10.86
N ILE A 16 -12.19 -0.31 9.72
CA ILE A 16 -10.89 0.39 9.67
C ILE A 16 -11.05 1.91 9.84
N ILE A 17 -11.99 2.54 9.13
CA ILE A 17 -12.08 4.00 9.11
C ILE A 17 -12.31 4.61 10.50
N PRO A 18 -13.24 4.10 11.34
CA PRO A 18 -13.45 4.65 12.68
C PRO A 18 -12.27 4.46 13.64
N ARG A 19 -11.40 3.50 13.37
CA ARG A 19 -10.23 3.17 14.20
C ARG A 19 -8.98 3.97 13.83
N ILE A 20 -9.03 4.81 12.79
CA ILE A 20 -7.92 5.72 12.48
C ILE A 20 -7.78 6.70 13.65
N PRO A 21 -6.58 6.83 14.25
CA PRO A 21 -6.41 7.53 15.54
C PRO A 21 -6.35 9.06 15.36
N HIS A 22 -7.47 9.66 14.91
CA HIS A 22 -7.55 11.09 14.59
C HIS A 22 -7.12 12.00 15.75
N SER A 23 -7.55 11.70 16.99
CA SER A 23 -7.24 12.53 18.16
C SER A 23 -5.75 12.52 18.47
N GLU A 24 -5.13 11.33 18.50
CA GLU A 24 -3.71 11.17 18.78
C GLU A 24 -2.84 11.81 17.69
N LEU A 25 -3.22 11.64 16.41
CA LEU A 25 -2.53 12.26 15.29
C LEU A 25 -2.62 13.79 15.35
N LYS A 26 -3.78 14.34 15.73
CA LYS A 26 -3.98 15.77 15.91
C LYS A 26 -3.12 16.35 17.05
N GLU A 27 -3.01 15.63 18.17
CA GLU A 27 -2.12 16.01 19.28
C GLU A 27 -0.64 16.05 18.86
N MET A 28 -0.27 15.22 17.88
CA MET A 28 1.06 15.21 17.26
C MET A 28 1.24 16.29 16.18
N GLY A 29 0.23 17.12 15.91
CA GLY A 29 0.27 18.19 14.91
C GLY A 29 -0.10 17.74 13.48
N TRP A 30 -0.70 16.56 13.31
CA TRP A 30 -1.14 16.07 12.01
C TRP A 30 -2.63 16.32 11.77
N GLU A 31 -2.95 16.85 10.61
CA GLU A 31 -4.32 16.85 10.09
C GLU A 31 -4.53 15.60 9.20
N VAL A 32 -5.64 14.89 9.43
CA VAL A 32 -5.91 13.62 8.77
C VAL A 32 -7.06 13.76 7.78
N SER A 33 -6.81 13.45 6.53
CA SER A 33 -7.82 13.18 5.51
C SER A 33 -7.83 11.70 5.15
N ILE A 34 -9.00 11.16 4.84
CA ILE A 34 -9.18 9.75 4.45
C ILE A 34 -9.58 9.68 2.99
N MET A 35 -8.89 8.87 2.21
CA MET A 35 -9.14 8.63 0.80
C MET A 35 -9.36 7.13 0.56
N VAL A 36 -10.52 6.75 0.09
CA VAL A 36 -10.82 5.39 -0.37
C VAL A 36 -10.74 5.35 -1.88
N VAL A 37 -9.90 4.48 -2.43
CA VAL A 37 -9.82 4.26 -3.88
C VAL A 37 -10.62 3.01 -4.22
N ASP A 38 -11.82 3.23 -4.74
CA ASP A 38 -12.79 2.17 -5.04
C ASP A 38 -12.51 1.50 -6.38
N GLY A 39 -12.26 0.19 -6.35
CA GLY A 39 -11.99 -0.65 -7.50
C GLY A 39 -13.22 -1.02 -8.34
N GLY A 40 -14.38 -0.42 -8.07
CA GLY A 40 -15.66 -0.72 -8.69
C GLY A 40 -16.48 -1.69 -7.86
N SER A 41 -16.58 -1.43 -6.55
CA SER A 41 -17.35 -2.25 -5.60
C SER A 41 -18.83 -2.34 -5.98
N SER A 42 -19.38 -3.53 -5.81
CA SER A 42 -20.80 -3.85 -6.02
C SER A 42 -21.60 -3.86 -4.71
N ASP A 43 -20.91 -3.86 -3.58
CA ASP A 43 -21.46 -3.85 -2.23
C ASP A 43 -21.61 -2.42 -1.66
N GLN A 44 -21.75 -2.30 -0.35
CA GLN A 44 -21.91 -1.01 0.33
C GLN A 44 -20.58 -0.28 0.63
N THR A 45 -19.44 -0.72 0.10
CA THR A 45 -18.13 -0.11 0.35
C THR A 45 -18.14 1.41 0.15
N VAL A 46 -18.64 1.88 -1.00
CA VAL A 46 -18.66 3.31 -1.34
C VAL A 46 -19.58 4.11 -0.42
N SER A 47 -20.79 3.61 -0.14
CA SER A 47 -21.77 4.31 0.70
C SER A 47 -21.28 4.43 2.14
N ILE A 48 -20.73 3.36 2.71
CA ILE A 48 -20.18 3.34 4.06
C ILE A 48 -18.97 4.28 4.17
N SER A 49 -18.03 4.22 3.22
CA SER A 49 -16.84 5.08 3.21
C SER A 49 -17.23 6.57 3.22
N LYS A 50 -18.19 6.97 2.39
CA LYS A 50 -18.70 8.37 2.37
C LYS A 50 -19.40 8.75 3.67
N ALA A 51 -20.21 7.87 4.23
CA ALA A 51 -20.91 8.12 5.51
C ALA A 51 -19.91 8.31 6.67
N LEU A 52 -18.74 7.67 6.61
CA LEU A 52 -17.64 7.80 7.56
C LEU A 52 -16.69 8.96 7.25
N GLY A 53 -17.04 9.84 6.30
CA GLY A 53 -16.30 11.07 5.99
C GLY A 53 -15.09 10.88 5.07
N ALA A 54 -14.93 9.72 4.44
CA ALA A 54 -13.85 9.52 3.48
C ALA A 54 -14.19 10.13 2.11
N GLU A 55 -13.20 10.73 1.46
CA GLU A 55 -13.25 11.01 0.02
C GLU A 55 -13.16 9.68 -0.74
N VAL A 56 -14.09 9.44 -1.67
CA VAL A 56 -14.09 8.22 -2.48
C VAL A 56 -13.75 8.53 -3.92
N ILE A 57 -12.66 7.94 -4.39
CA ILE A 57 -12.16 8.06 -5.76
C ILE A 57 -12.48 6.76 -6.49
N LYS A 58 -13.25 6.85 -7.58
CA LYS A 58 -13.57 5.67 -8.39
C LYS A 58 -12.42 5.36 -9.35
N GLN A 59 -11.90 4.14 -9.26
CA GLN A 59 -10.88 3.64 -10.17
C GLN A 59 -11.43 3.50 -11.60
N GLN A 60 -10.58 3.83 -12.57
CA GLN A 60 -10.79 3.45 -13.96
C GLN A 60 -9.90 2.25 -14.29
N GLY A 61 -10.46 1.20 -14.87
CA GLY A 61 -9.75 -0.07 -15.08
C GLY A 61 -9.86 -1.01 -13.88
N THR A 62 -9.00 -2.01 -13.80
CA THR A 62 -9.07 -3.07 -12.79
C THR A 62 -7.72 -3.35 -12.16
N GLY A 63 -7.75 -3.82 -10.89
CA GLY A 63 -6.62 -4.33 -10.14
C GLY A 63 -6.05 -3.37 -9.11
N LYS A 64 -5.47 -3.94 -8.04
CA LYS A 64 -4.94 -3.21 -6.88
C LYS A 64 -3.89 -2.16 -7.28
N GLY A 65 -2.96 -2.53 -8.16
CA GLY A 65 -1.90 -1.62 -8.62
C GLY A 65 -2.45 -0.39 -9.34
N ALA A 66 -3.50 -0.56 -10.16
CA ALA A 66 -4.15 0.58 -10.82
C ALA A 66 -4.84 1.49 -9.81
N ALA A 67 -5.53 0.93 -8.79
CA ALA A 67 -6.12 1.72 -7.70
C ALA A 67 -5.06 2.50 -6.94
N MET A 68 -3.98 1.84 -6.53
CA MET A 68 -2.90 2.49 -5.79
C MET A 68 -2.26 3.62 -6.58
N ARG A 69 -1.95 3.41 -7.85
CA ARG A 69 -1.37 4.45 -8.72
C ARG A 69 -2.31 5.64 -8.89
N LEU A 70 -3.61 5.40 -9.03
CA LEU A 70 -4.60 6.49 -9.08
C LEU A 70 -4.63 7.28 -7.77
N GLY A 71 -4.64 6.60 -6.62
CA GLY A 71 -4.60 7.25 -5.31
C GLY A 71 -3.31 8.06 -5.09
N PHE A 72 -2.16 7.53 -5.52
CA PHE A 72 -0.89 8.26 -5.48
C PHE A 72 -0.93 9.54 -6.34
N LEU A 73 -1.47 9.46 -7.56
CA LEU A 73 -1.64 10.64 -8.41
C LEU A 73 -2.58 11.68 -7.80
N HIS A 74 -3.67 11.22 -7.18
CA HIS A 74 -4.60 12.12 -6.50
C HIS A 74 -3.93 12.80 -5.30
N PHE A 75 -3.24 12.04 -4.45
CA PHE A 75 -2.45 12.58 -3.35
C PHE A 75 -1.42 13.62 -3.84
N LEU A 76 -0.68 13.34 -4.90
CA LEU A 76 0.32 14.26 -5.44
C LEU A 76 -0.28 15.56 -6.00
N LYS A 77 -1.56 15.60 -6.33
CA LYS A 77 -2.31 16.82 -6.72
C LYS A 77 -2.90 17.57 -5.52
N SER A 78 -3.01 16.95 -4.36
CA SER A 78 -3.51 17.56 -3.12
C SER A 78 -2.43 18.42 -2.45
N ASN A 79 -2.76 19.05 -1.31
CA ASN A 79 -1.82 19.79 -0.48
C ASN A 79 -1.28 18.97 0.71
N SER A 80 -1.58 17.69 0.79
CA SER A 80 -1.12 16.84 1.90
C SER A 80 0.39 16.56 1.81
N ASP A 81 1.09 16.55 2.94
CA ASP A 81 2.55 16.38 2.99
C ASP A 81 2.98 14.92 2.96
N SER A 82 2.14 14.04 3.47
CA SER A 82 2.46 12.62 3.66
C SER A 82 1.28 11.73 3.35
N LEU A 83 1.57 10.53 2.87
CA LEU A 83 0.59 9.49 2.58
C LEU A 83 0.86 8.26 3.43
N VAL A 84 -0.16 7.75 4.10
CA VAL A 84 -0.13 6.43 4.72
C VAL A 84 -1.15 5.55 3.99
N MET A 85 -0.71 4.42 3.50
CA MET A 85 -1.55 3.45 2.80
C MET A 85 -1.62 2.15 3.59
N LEU A 86 -2.81 1.59 3.74
CA LEU A 86 -3.01 0.24 4.28
C LEU A 86 -4.19 -0.44 3.58
N ASP A 87 -4.13 -1.77 3.48
CA ASP A 87 -5.25 -2.56 2.97
C ASP A 87 -6.42 -2.48 3.97
N CYS A 88 -7.65 -2.41 3.45
CA CYS A 88 -8.84 -2.24 4.28
C CYS A 88 -9.62 -3.53 4.55
N ASP A 89 -8.93 -4.67 4.52
CA ASP A 89 -9.52 -5.99 4.74
C ASP A 89 -9.49 -6.47 6.22
N GLY A 90 -9.17 -5.57 7.14
CA GLY A 90 -9.08 -5.85 8.58
C GLY A 90 -7.78 -6.50 9.03
N THR A 91 -6.85 -6.80 8.12
CA THR A 91 -5.59 -7.45 8.51
C THR A 91 -4.60 -6.51 9.18
N TYR A 92 -4.63 -5.22 8.83
CA TYR A 92 -3.78 -4.18 9.40
C TYR A 92 -4.51 -3.36 10.46
N HIS A 93 -3.77 -2.92 11.46
CA HIS A 93 -4.28 -2.15 12.58
C HIS A 93 -4.07 -0.65 12.35
N PRO A 94 -5.12 0.14 12.05
CA PRO A 94 -4.98 1.56 11.74
C PRO A 94 -4.42 2.39 12.91
N GLU A 95 -4.53 1.92 14.15
CA GLU A 95 -3.91 2.55 15.31
C GLU A 95 -2.38 2.64 15.18
N GLN A 96 -1.77 1.70 14.46
CA GLN A 96 -0.32 1.69 14.23
C GLN A 96 0.14 2.79 13.25
N ILE A 97 -0.76 3.53 12.59
CA ILE A 97 -0.43 4.72 11.80
C ILE A 97 0.45 5.69 12.62
N VAL A 98 0.20 5.78 13.91
CA VAL A 98 0.98 6.62 14.84
C VAL A 98 2.48 6.29 14.80
N ASP A 99 2.84 5.01 14.75
CA ASP A 99 4.23 4.59 14.71
C ASP A 99 4.93 4.99 13.40
N PHE A 100 4.17 5.03 12.30
CA PHE A 100 4.68 5.46 11.01
C PHE A 100 4.86 6.97 10.95
N VAL A 101 3.87 7.75 11.41
CA VAL A 101 3.95 9.21 11.32
C VAL A 101 5.00 9.80 12.26
N LYS A 102 5.37 9.13 13.36
CA LYS A 102 6.52 9.51 14.21
C LYS A 102 7.84 9.49 13.44
N LEU A 103 7.95 8.61 12.46
CA LEU A 103 9.18 8.43 11.68
C LEU A 103 9.21 9.27 10.39
N LEU A 104 8.05 9.61 9.82
CA LEU A 104 7.94 10.31 8.54
C LEU A 104 8.76 11.60 8.44
N PRO A 105 8.92 12.45 9.50
CA PRO A 105 9.76 13.63 9.41
C PRO A 105 11.25 13.33 9.15
N HIS A 106 11.70 12.10 9.43
CA HIS A 106 13.11 11.70 9.36
C HIS A 106 13.37 10.55 8.37
N LYS A 107 12.33 10.01 7.76
CA LYS A 107 12.40 8.85 6.86
C LYS A 107 11.68 9.14 5.55
N GLU A 108 12.21 8.56 4.49
CA GLU A 108 11.67 8.75 3.14
C GLU A 108 10.43 7.88 2.92
N ILE A 109 10.56 6.57 3.18
CA ILE A 109 9.51 5.57 3.07
C ILE A 109 9.59 4.64 4.27
N ILE A 110 8.42 4.26 4.79
CA ILE A 110 8.30 3.34 5.92
C ILE A 110 7.34 2.22 5.53
N VAL A 111 7.72 0.98 5.81
CA VAL A 111 6.95 -0.23 5.50
C VAL A 111 6.65 -0.99 6.79
N GLY A 112 5.42 -1.42 6.94
CA GLY A 112 5.01 -2.30 8.04
C GLY A 112 5.54 -3.71 7.83
N ASP A 113 6.32 -4.18 8.78
CA ASP A 113 6.96 -5.48 8.76
C ASP A 113 6.12 -6.51 9.53
N ARG A 114 5.37 -7.33 8.79
CA ARG A 114 4.56 -8.41 9.36
C ARG A 114 5.42 -9.58 9.83
N LEU A 115 6.53 -9.83 9.10
CA LEU A 115 7.36 -11.02 9.30
C LEU A 115 8.23 -10.94 10.55
N GLN A 116 8.58 -9.73 11.00
CA GLN A 116 9.23 -9.47 12.29
C GLN A 116 8.27 -8.94 13.35
N GLY A 117 7.03 -8.67 12.97
CA GLY A 117 5.98 -8.23 13.86
C GLY A 117 5.23 -9.39 14.52
N ARG A 118 3.99 -9.12 14.92
CA ARG A 118 3.11 -10.11 15.51
C ARG A 118 2.05 -10.56 14.50
N ILE A 119 2.10 -11.80 14.08
CA ILE A 119 1.06 -12.44 13.27
C ILE A 119 0.11 -13.19 14.20
N ASP A 120 -1.17 -12.81 14.22
CA ASP A 120 -2.18 -13.46 15.03
C ASP A 120 -2.47 -14.87 14.48
N GLU A 121 -2.97 -15.77 15.32
CA GLU A 121 -3.27 -17.15 14.94
C GLU A 121 -4.29 -17.20 13.79
N GLY A 122 -3.96 -17.94 12.73
CA GLY A 122 -4.78 -18.07 11.53
C GLY A 122 -4.78 -16.86 10.58
N ALA A 123 -4.01 -15.79 10.87
CA ALA A 123 -3.91 -14.62 10.00
C ALA A 123 -3.09 -14.87 8.74
N MET A 124 -2.12 -15.76 8.81
CA MET A 124 -1.28 -16.14 7.67
C MET A 124 -1.04 -17.66 7.69
N THR A 125 -1.22 -18.32 6.54
CA THR A 125 -0.89 -19.74 6.42
C THR A 125 0.63 -19.94 6.46
N ARG A 126 1.11 -21.13 6.92
CA ARG A 126 2.54 -21.47 6.90
C ARG A 126 3.13 -21.38 5.49
N PHE A 127 2.35 -21.75 4.48
CA PHE A 127 2.76 -21.65 3.08
C PHE A 127 2.99 -20.19 2.66
N ASN A 128 2.05 -19.30 2.97
CA ASN A 128 2.20 -17.86 2.67
C ASN A 128 3.33 -17.22 3.47
N TYR A 129 3.51 -17.61 4.73
CA TYR A 129 4.63 -17.15 5.56
C TYR A 129 5.98 -17.49 4.91
N PHE A 130 6.17 -18.76 4.56
CA PHE A 130 7.40 -19.19 3.88
C PHE A 130 7.58 -18.53 2.51
N GLY A 131 6.51 -18.43 1.72
CA GLY A 131 6.51 -17.76 0.41
C GLY A 131 6.91 -16.30 0.50
N ASN A 132 6.39 -15.56 1.49
CA ASN A 132 6.77 -14.17 1.75
C ASN A 132 8.25 -14.03 2.11
N HIS A 133 8.78 -14.90 2.98
CA HIS A 133 10.21 -14.91 3.30
C HIS A 133 11.07 -15.19 2.08
N LEU A 134 10.69 -16.17 1.24
CA LEU A 134 11.43 -16.51 0.04
C LEU A 134 11.45 -15.35 -0.97
N LEU A 135 10.31 -14.72 -1.23
CA LEU A 135 10.22 -13.55 -2.13
C LEU A 135 11.02 -12.37 -1.58
N THR A 136 10.95 -12.12 -0.28
CA THR A 136 11.71 -11.05 0.40
C THR A 136 13.21 -11.29 0.29
N TRP A 137 13.67 -12.52 0.56
CA TRP A 137 15.07 -12.90 0.39
C TRP A 137 15.53 -12.74 -1.07
N PHE A 138 14.71 -13.20 -2.02
CA PHE A 138 15.04 -13.11 -3.45
C PHE A 138 15.15 -11.64 -3.91
N ALA A 139 14.23 -10.77 -3.46
CA ALA A 139 14.26 -9.35 -3.76
C ALA A 139 15.55 -8.69 -3.21
N THR A 140 15.90 -8.98 -1.95
CA THR A 140 17.14 -8.49 -1.32
C THR A 140 18.38 -8.95 -2.08
N ALA A 141 18.47 -10.25 -2.42
CA ALA A 141 19.59 -10.82 -3.14
C ALA A 141 19.73 -10.22 -4.56
N LEU A 142 18.60 -9.99 -5.23
CA LEU A 142 18.59 -9.49 -6.61
C LEU A 142 18.97 -8.01 -6.70
N PHE A 143 18.53 -7.17 -5.77
CA PHE A 143 18.73 -5.72 -5.83
C PHE A 143 19.88 -5.22 -4.96
N GLY A 144 20.38 -6.03 -4.01
CA GLY A 144 21.42 -5.62 -3.06
C GLY A 144 20.93 -4.60 -2.02
N VAL A 145 19.62 -4.41 -1.92
CA VAL A 145 18.95 -3.52 -0.97
C VAL A 145 18.10 -4.36 -0.05
N GLY A 146 18.25 -4.19 1.27
CA GLY A 146 17.49 -4.96 2.26
C GLY A 146 16.00 -4.60 2.23
N THR A 147 15.16 -5.63 2.23
CA THR A 147 13.75 -5.52 2.58
C THR A 147 13.39 -6.59 3.60
N ASN A 148 12.50 -6.27 4.53
CA ASN A 148 12.08 -7.20 5.57
C ASN A 148 10.77 -7.92 5.22
N ASP A 149 9.87 -7.23 4.51
CA ASP A 149 8.57 -7.76 4.08
C ASP A 149 8.16 -7.13 2.74
N LEU A 150 8.46 -7.85 1.65
CA LEU A 150 8.23 -7.39 0.28
C LEU A 150 6.73 -7.18 -0.04
N CYS A 151 5.87 -8.02 0.54
CA CYS A 151 4.45 -8.08 0.21
C CYS A 151 3.57 -7.39 1.26
N SER A 152 4.14 -6.52 2.08
CA SER A 152 3.36 -5.73 3.03
C SER A 152 2.45 -4.74 2.30
N GLY A 153 1.19 -4.65 2.72
CA GLY A 153 0.23 -3.65 2.23
C GLY A 153 0.15 -2.40 3.13
N PHE A 154 1.07 -2.21 4.08
CA PHE A 154 1.09 -1.05 4.97
C PHE A 154 2.35 -0.21 4.72
N TRP A 155 2.18 0.94 4.08
CA TRP A 155 3.26 1.82 3.65
C TRP A 155 2.98 3.26 4.04
N ALA A 156 4.04 3.99 4.39
CA ALA A 156 3.98 5.45 4.56
C ALA A 156 5.07 6.13 3.72
N PHE A 157 4.71 7.26 3.15
CA PHE A 157 5.55 8.02 2.23
C PHE A 157 5.54 9.50 2.60
N ASN A 158 6.67 10.16 2.54
CA ASN A 158 6.65 11.60 2.34
C ASN A 158 6.38 11.91 0.85
N ARG A 159 5.87 13.10 0.57
CA ARG A 159 5.48 13.52 -0.79
C ARG A 159 6.63 13.42 -1.79
N ASP A 160 7.83 13.86 -1.40
CA ASP A 160 9.00 13.90 -2.29
C ASP A 160 9.41 12.49 -2.72
N SER A 161 9.48 11.55 -1.79
CA SER A 161 9.83 10.15 -2.10
C SER A 161 8.77 9.46 -2.96
N LEU A 162 7.48 9.69 -2.68
CA LEU A 162 6.41 9.12 -3.49
C LEU A 162 6.45 9.64 -4.94
N SER A 163 6.76 10.93 -5.12
CA SER A 163 6.82 11.55 -6.46
C SER A 163 7.94 10.98 -7.35
N LYS A 164 8.96 10.36 -6.75
CA LYS A 164 10.07 9.74 -7.47
C LYS A 164 9.80 8.31 -7.91
N LEU A 165 8.77 7.66 -7.37
CA LEU A 165 8.46 6.28 -7.72
C LEU A 165 7.99 6.16 -9.18
N LYS A 166 8.53 5.17 -9.88
CA LYS A 166 8.20 4.85 -11.28
C LYS A 166 7.45 3.52 -11.33
N LEU A 167 6.14 3.58 -11.48
CA LEU A 167 5.25 2.45 -11.32
C LEU A 167 4.37 2.24 -12.56
N ASN A 168 4.20 0.97 -12.99
CA ASN A 168 3.26 0.58 -14.05
C ASN A 168 2.48 -0.70 -13.73
N SER A 169 2.64 -1.28 -12.56
CA SER A 169 1.89 -2.45 -12.12
C SER A 169 0.40 -2.16 -12.05
N MET A 170 -0.39 -3.15 -12.45
CA MET A 170 -1.85 -3.06 -12.44
C MET A 170 -2.48 -3.91 -11.33
N LYS A 171 -1.78 -4.96 -10.87
CA LYS A 171 -2.32 -5.95 -9.91
C LYS A 171 -1.49 -5.99 -8.63
N PHE A 172 -1.41 -7.18 -8.01
CA PHE A 172 -0.77 -7.41 -6.71
C PHE A 172 0.77 -7.44 -6.75
N GLU A 173 1.38 -7.24 -7.89
CA GLU A 173 2.84 -7.06 -8.01
C GLU A 173 3.28 -5.62 -7.70
N ILE A 174 2.35 -4.75 -7.33
CA ILE A 174 2.62 -3.32 -7.11
C ILE A 174 3.56 -3.08 -5.92
N GLU A 175 3.45 -3.82 -4.83
CA GLU A 175 4.34 -3.69 -3.67
C GLU A 175 5.78 -4.06 -4.03
N ALA A 176 5.97 -5.15 -4.79
CA ALA A 176 7.29 -5.51 -5.30
C ALA A 176 7.84 -4.45 -6.26
N GLU A 177 6.99 -3.83 -7.08
CA GLU A 177 7.41 -2.74 -7.94
C GLU A 177 7.77 -1.48 -7.16
N MET A 178 7.04 -1.12 -6.10
CA MET A 178 7.40 -0.02 -5.22
C MET A 178 8.79 -0.25 -4.60
N PHE A 179 9.04 -1.45 -4.07
CA PHE A 179 10.37 -1.82 -3.57
C PHE A 179 11.46 -1.66 -4.66
N THR A 180 11.24 -2.21 -5.85
CA THR A 180 12.24 -2.12 -6.93
C THR A 180 12.46 -0.69 -7.40
N SER A 181 11.42 0.13 -7.43
CA SER A 181 11.55 1.55 -7.74
C SER A 181 12.37 2.29 -6.69
N CYS A 182 12.14 2.02 -5.39
CA CYS A 182 12.98 2.56 -4.32
C CYS A 182 14.45 2.15 -4.49
N ALA A 183 14.71 0.86 -4.76
CA ALA A 183 16.07 0.35 -4.92
C ALA A 183 16.81 1.01 -6.10
N VAL A 184 16.11 1.26 -7.22
CA VAL A 184 16.68 1.92 -8.41
C VAL A 184 16.91 3.41 -8.20
N GLU A 185 15.97 4.10 -7.55
CA GLU A 185 16.06 5.55 -7.29
C GLU A 185 16.91 5.89 -6.04
N GLY A 186 17.45 4.88 -5.35
CA GLY A 186 18.26 5.07 -4.14
C GLY A 186 17.46 5.59 -2.93
N ILE A 187 16.14 5.41 -2.92
CA ILE A 187 15.26 5.84 -1.84
C ILE A 187 15.37 4.84 -0.67
N LYS A 188 15.59 5.35 0.53
CA LYS A 188 15.75 4.52 1.73
C LYS A 188 14.40 4.06 2.27
N ILE A 189 14.27 2.75 2.46
CA ILE A 189 13.12 2.13 3.12
C ILE A 189 13.46 1.85 4.59
N SER A 190 12.58 2.24 5.49
CA SER A 190 12.62 1.89 6.92
C SER A 190 11.48 0.93 7.24
N PHE A 191 11.64 0.10 8.26
CA PHE A 191 10.66 -0.92 8.62
C PHE A 191 10.18 -0.72 10.06
N VAL A 192 8.87 -0.93 10.26
CA VAL A 192 8.23 -0.92 11.58
C VAL A 192 7.55 -2.26 11.78
N PRO A 193 7.94 -3.06 12.79
CA PRO A 193 7.21 -4.29 13.12
C PRO A 193 5.76 -3.98 13.44
N ILE A 194 4.85 -4.70 12.78
CA ILE A 194 3.41 -4.47 12.93
C ILE A 194 2.67 -5.72 13.38
N ARG A 195 1.48 -5.53 13.94
CA ARG A 195 0.53 -6.61 14.16
C ARG A 195 -0.24 -6.88 12.87
N TYR A 196 -0.44 -8.16 12.57
CA TYR A 196 -1.18 -8.64 11.42
C TYR A 196 -2.25 -9.64 11.87
N SER A 197 -3.51 -9.31 11.65
CA SER A 197 -4.66 -10.07 12.10
C SER A 197 -5.34 -10.83 10.98
N LYS A 198 -6.29 -11.69 11.36
CA LYS A 198 -7.08 -12.44 10.40
C LYS A 198 -7.96 -11.49 9.57
N ARG A 199 -8.01 -11.72 8.27
CA ARG A 199 -8.82 -10.96 7.30
C ARG A 199 -10.32 -11.06 7.62
N LEU A 200 -11.01 -9.94 7.42
CA LEU A 200 -12.44 -9.89 7.28
C LEU A 200 -12.79 -10.26 5.82
N GLY A 201 -13.76 -11.13 5.63
CA GLY A 201 -14.16 -11.59 4.29
C GLY A 201 -13.20 -12.56 3.61
N GLU A 202 -13.34 -12.71 2.29
CA GLU A 202 -12.61 -13.69 1.49
C GLU A 202 -11.28 -13.14 0.94
N ALA A 203 -10.28 -14.01 0.81
CA ALA A 203 -9.01 -13.65 0.21
C ALA A 203 -9.14 -13.51 -1.32
N LYS A 204 -8.72 -12.36 -1.86
CA LYS A 204 -8.72 -12.05 -3.30
C LYS A 204 -7.44 -12.51 -4.01
N LEU A 205 -6.46 -12.99 -3.26
CA LEU A 205 -5.15 -13.44 -3.72
C LEU A 205 -5.08 -14.96 -3.84
N GLY A 206 -4.56 -15.44 -4.97
CA GLY A 206 -4.17 -16.84 -5.15
C GLY A 206 -2.67 -17.01 -4.89
N SER A 207 -2.29 -17.70 -3.80
CA SER A 207 -0.91 -17.72 -3.28
C SER A 207 0.19 -18.08 -4.30
N VAL A 208 -0.04 -19.04 -5.20
CA VAL A 208 0.98 -19.49 -6.18
C VAL A 208 1.01 -18.62 -7.45
N PRO A 209 -0.12 -18.34 -8.12
CA PRO A 209 -0.12 -17.48 -9.30
C PRO A 209 0.42 -16.08 -9.02
N ASP A 210 0.03 -15.49 -7.88
CA ASP A 210 0.46 -14.13 -7.54
C ASP A 210 1.93 -14.09 -7.12
N GLY A 211 2.43 -15.11 -6.42
CA GLY A 211 3.86 -15.26 -6.14
C GLY A 211 4.71 -15.30 -7.40
N TRP A 212 4.24 -15.98 -8.45
CA TRP A 212 4.91 -16.01 -9.75
C TRP A 212 4.90 -14.63 -10.45
N ILE A 213 3.78 -13.92 -10.39
CA ILE A 213 3.67 -12.57 -10.96
C ILE A 213 4.64 -11.60 -10.26
N ILE A 214 4.73 -11.68 -8.92
CA ILE A 214 5.68 -10.90 -8.11
C ILE A 214 7.12 -11.21 -8.50
N LEU A 215 7.49 -12.51 -8.56
CA LEU A 215 8.83 -12.94 -8.98
C LEU A 215 9.18 -12.44 -10.36
N ARG A 216 8.27 -12.60 -11.34
CA ARG A 216 8.44 -12.08 -12.68
C ARG A 216 8.66 -10.57 -12.69
N LYS A 217 7.90 -9.80 -11.87
CA LYS A 217 8.08 -8.36 -11.77
C LYS A 217 9.47 -8.00 -11.26
N LEU A 218 9.99 -8.67 -10.23
CA LEU A 218 11.36 -8.47 -9.74
C LEU A 218 12.41 -8.69 -10.85
N LEU A 219 12.30 -9.79 -11.60
CA LEU A 219 13.21 -10.10 -12.69
C LEU A 219 13.14 -9.05 -13.81
N VAL A 220 11.93 -8.68 -14.23
CA VAL A 220 11.73 -7.65 -15.25
C VAL A 220 12.35 -6.32 -14.81
N ARG A 221 12.16 -5.92 -13.56
CA ARG A 221 12.72 -4.66 -13.03
C ARG A 221 14.22 -4.69 -12.84
N LYS A 222 14.81 -5.86 -12.64
CA LYS A 222 16.28 -6.01 -12.64
C LYS A 222 16.88 -5.76 -14.01
N ILE A 223 16.23 -6.24 -15.09
CA ILE A 223 16.69 -6.09 -16.48
C ILE A 223 16.31 -4.72 -17.04
N PHE A 224 15.09 -4.26 -16.75
CA PHE A 224 14.51 -2.99 -17.17
C PHE A 224 14.13 -2.15 -15.94
N PRO A 225 15.07 -1.45 -15.32
CA PRO A 225 14.87 -0.75 -14.05
C PRO A 225 13.77 0.30 -14.10
N THR A 226 13.62 0.98 -15.24
CA THR A 226 12.57 2.00 -15.43
C THR A 226 11.48 1.44 -16.33
N PRO A 227 10.18 1.58 -15.97
CA PRO A 227 9.08 1.27 -16.88
C PRO A 227 9.17 2.13 -18.14
N VAL A 228 8.92 1.52 -19.30
CA VAL A 228 8.95 2.22 -20.60
C VAL A 228 7.87 3.31 -20.70
N GLU A 229 6.84 3.27 -19.85
CA GLU A 229 5.77 4.27 -19.77
C GLU A 229 5.44 4.66 -18.33
N GLN A 230 5.38 5.97 -18.14
CA GLN A 230 4.73 6.71 -17.05
C GLN A 230 5.47 6.82 -15.73
N ARG A 231 6.14 7.98 -15.55
CA ARG A 231 6.28 8.59 -14.22
C ARG A 231 4.90 8.81 -13.61
N LEU A 232 4.76 8.58 -12.30
CA LEU A 232 3.60 9.10 -11.56
C LEU A 232 3.58 10.62 -11.78
N GLY A 233 2.65 11.12 -12.57
CA GLY A 233 2.51 12.55 -12.91
C GLY A 233 2.47 12.90 -14.39
N GLU A 234 2.89 12.01 -15.31
CA GLU A 234 2.87 12.29 -16.75
C GLU A 234 1.89 11.42 -17.56
N GLY A 235 1.06 10.63 -16.91
CA GLY A 235 0.06 9.82 -17.60
C GLY A 235 -1.23 10.58 -17.87
N ASN A 236 -1.63 10.67 -19.13
CA ASN A 236 -2.93 11.16 -19.58
C ASN A 236 -4.10 10.43 -18.90
N LEU A 237 -4.43 10.84 -17.70
CA LEU A 237 -5.75 10.69 -17.12
C LEU A 237 -6.47 12.00 -17.44
N SER A 238 -7.06 12.09 -18.64
CA SER A 238 -8.06 13.11 -18.92
C SER A 238 -9.20 12.91 -17.92
N ILE A 239 -9.19 13.73 -16.88
CA ILE A 239 -10.37 13.93 -16.05
C ILE A 239 -11.34 14.68 -16.97
N GLN A 240 -12.26 13.95 -17.58
CA GLN A 240 -13.46 14.59 -18.13
C GLN A 240 -14.31 15.00 -16.92
N ASN A 241 -14.52 16.32 -16.84
CA ASN A 241 -15.45 16.97 -15.90
C ASN A 241 -16.86 16.40 -15.97
#